data_23eee33090d5762bd5c96d6ddabb0c02
#
_entry.id   23eee33090d5762bd5c96d6ddabb0c02
#
_cell.length_a   1.000
_cell.length_b   1.000
_cell.length_c   1.000
_cell.angle_alpha   90.00
_cell.angle_beta   90.00
_cell.angle_gamma   90.00
#
_symmetry.space_group_name_H-M   'P 1'
#
loop_
_entity.id
_entity.type
_entity.pdbx_description
1 polymer ?
#
loop_
_entity_poly.entity_id
_entity_poly.type
_entity_poly.pdbx_seq_one_letter_code
_entity_poly.pdbx_strand_id
1 'polypeptide(L)'
;MRKNWAALALTGMLCLTTFAGIQTVSAETADSAKQVDIVFTHDTHSHLNTFTTIVDEAEKEVGGFARINTLIQEQKAKNPDTLVIDGGDFSMGTLIQTVFETQAAEIRMLGYMGCDVTTLGNHEFDYRSKGLANMLNSAAESGDNLPALVVCNVDWESMEAAGLSEGQQLIRDAFDEYAHLIRTGSVTMLYWKKGIQT
;
A
#
# COMPACT_ATOMS: atom_id res chain seq x y z
N MET A 1 -73.97 -21.56 -46.53
CA MET A 1 -72.65 -21.82 -45.91
C MET A 1 -72.03 -20.48 -45.53
N ARG A 2 -72.26 -20.02 -44.30
CA ARG A 2 -71.61 -18.82 -43.76
C ARG A 2 -70.51 -19.30 -42.80
N LYS A 3 -69.33 -19.32 -43.21
CA LYS A 3 -68.17 -19.74 -42.40
C LYS A 3 -67.78 -18.63 -41.43
N ASN A 4 -67.54 -19.06 -40.21
CA ASN A 4 -67.20 -18.27 -39.00
C ASN A 4 -65.91 -17.47 -39.10
N TRP A 5 -65.98 -16.29 -39.69
CA TRP A 5 -64.85 -15.34 -39.72
C TRP A 5 -64.64 -14.63 -38.36
N ALA A 6 -65.63 -14.68 -37.51
CA ALA A 6 -65.59 -14.08 -36.16
C ALA A 6 -64.61 -14.82 -35.21
N ALA A 7 -64.42 -16.12 -35.37
CA ALA A 7 -63.56 -16.92 -34.52
C ALA A 7 -62.05 -16.71 -34.84
N LEU A 8 -61.75 -16.41 -36.12
CA LEU A 8 -60.37 -16.14 -36.54
C LEU A 8 -59.89 -14.75 -36.12
N ALA A 9 -60.77 -13.75 -36.04
CA ALA A 9 -60.45 -12.41 -35.58
C ALA A 9 -60.17 -12.36 -34.06
N LEU A 10 -60.85 -13.20 -33.26
CA LEU A 10 -60.66 -13.23 -31.80
C LEU A 10 -59.37 -13.95 -31.41
N THR A 11 -58.94 -14.95 -32.19
CA THR A 11 -57.71 -15.69 -31.93
C THR A 11 -56.47 -14.86 -32.32
N GLY A 12 -56.56 -14.02 -33.35
CA GLY A 12 -55.51 -13.10 -33.76
C GLY A 12 -55.29 -11.95 -32.76
N MET A 13 -56.39 -11.51 -32.12
CA MET A 13 -56.31 -10.40 -31.15
C MET A 13 -55.82 -10.85 -29.78
N LEU A 14 -55.98 -12.13 -29.43
CA LEU A 14 -55.45 -12.68 -28.16
C LEU A 14 -53.94 -12.95 -28.24
N CYS A 15 -53.40 -13.22 -29.42
CA CYS A 15 -51.94 -13.38 -29.60
C CYS A 15 -51.16 -12.06 -29.64
N LEU A 16 -51.81 -10.93 -29.93
CA LEU A 16 -51.15 -9.63 -29.94
C LEU A 16 -51.06 -8.97 -28.54
N THR A 17 -51.87 -9.38 -27.59
CA THR A 17 -51.84 -8.82 -26.23
C THR A 17 -50.83 -9.50 -25.31
N THR A 18 -50.27 -10.66 -25.67
CA THR A 18 -49.28 -11.36 -24.88
C THR A 18 -47.82 -10.92 -25.20
N PHE A 19 -47.61 -10.09 -26.26
CA PHE A 19 -46.26 -9.59 -26.61
C PHE A 19 -45.95 -8.22 -26.02
N ALA A 20 -46.89 -7.55 -25.36
CA ALA A 20 -46.69 -6.22 -24.78
C ALA A 20 -46.11 -6.24 -23.33
N GLY A 21 -45.62 -7.39 -22.86
CA GLY A 21 -45.14 -7.55 -21.49
C GLY A 21 -43.72 -8.11 -21.36
N ILE A 22 -42.92 -8.14 -22.42
CA ILE A 22 -41.49 -8.38 -22.25
C ILE A 22 -40.86 -7.05 -21.81
N GLN A 23 -40.93 -6.78 -20.52
CA GLN A 23 -39.99 -5.83 -19.94
C GLN A 23 -38.62 -6.43 -20.15
N THR A 24 -37.83 -5.80 -20.98
CA THR A 24 -36.37 -6.00 -20.98
C THR A 24 -35.91 -5.60 -19.59
N VAL A 25 -35.69 -6.57 -18.72
CA VAL A 25 -34.87 -6.36 -17.56
C VAL A 25 -33.49 -5.97 -18.12
N SER A 26 -33.25 -4.68 -18.22
CA SER A 26 -31.88 -4.19 -18.33
C SER A 26 -31.19 -4.77 -17.11
N ALA A 27 -30.27 -5.72 -17.34
CA ALA A 27 -29.28 -6.02 -16.34
C ALA A 27 -28.66 -4.66 -16.00
N GLU A 28 -28.87 -4.16 -14.79
CA GLU A 28 -28.04 -3.09 -14.25
C GLU A 28 -26.62 -3.51 -14.53
N THR A 29 -25.91 -2.71 -15.29
CA THR A 29 -24.50 -2.91 -15.53
C THR A 29 -23.88 -3.08 -14.15
N ALA A 30 -23.35 -4.27 -13.89
CA ALA A 30 -22.63 -4.55 -12.68
C ALA A 30 -21.71 -3.36 -12.42
N ASP A 31 -21.83 -2.75 -11.25
CA ASP A 31 -21.01 -1.63 -10.81
C ASP A 31 -19.56 -1.99 -11.19
N SER A 32 -18.96 -1.20 -12.06
CA SER A 32 -17.65 -1.52 -12.62
C SER A 32 -16.72 -1.75 -11.45
N ALA A 33 -16.24 -2.96 -11.26
CA ALA A 33 -15.37 -3.31 -10.17
C ALA A 33 -14.23 -2.28 -10.14
N LYS A 34 -14.11 -1.53 -9.04
CA LYS A 34 -13.04 -0.56 -8.89
C LYS A 34 -11.74 -1.34 -8.87
N GLN A 35 -10.90 -1.08 -9.85
CA GLN A 35 -9.56 -1.66 -9.91
C GLN A 35 -8.65 -0.83 -9.00
N VAL A 36 -7.87 -1.51 -8.16
CA VAL A 36 -6.80 -0.91 -7.37
C VAL A 36 -5.48 -1.49 -7.86
N ASP A 37 -4.58 -0.63 -8.29
CA ASP A 37 -3.24 -1.02 -8.69
C ASP A 37 -2.29 -0.85 -7.49
N ILE A 38 -1.48 -1.88 -7.22
CA ILE A 38 -0.54 -1.89 -6.11
C ILE A 38 0.85 -2.27 -6.64
N VAL A 39 1.85 -1.45 -6.34
CA VAL A 39 3.26 -1.82 -6.44
C VAL A 39 3.72 -2.23 -5.05
N PHE A 40 4.23 -3.44 -4.92
CA PHE A 40 4.66 -3.99 -3.65
C PHE A 40 6.14 -4.35 -3.68
N THR A 41 6.88 -3.87 -2.68
CA THR A 41 8.28 -4.21 -2.42
C THR A 41 8.42 -4.79 -1.01
N HIS A 42 9.45 -5.57 -0.77
CA HIS A 42 9.86 -6.05 0.55
C HIS A 42 11.29 -6.57 0.51
N ASP A 43 11.93 -6.73 1.66
CA ASP A 43 13.26 -7.35 1.79
C ASP A 43 14.31 -6.73 0.86
N THR A 44 14.34 -5.41 0.77
CA THR A 44 15.28 -4.71 -0.11
C THR A 44 16.70 -4.60 0.46
N HIS A 45 16.84 -4.81 1.78
CA HIS A 45 18.12 -5.01 2.48
C HIS A 45 19.22 -4.03 2.06
N SER A 46 18.94 -2.73 2.13
CA SER A 46 19.89 -1.64 1.78
C SER A 46 20.50 -1.75 0.37
N HIS A 47 19.88 -2.51 -0.55
CA HIS A 47 20.36 -2.62 -1.93
C HIS A 47 19.94 -1.42 -2.79
N LEU A 48 20.34 -0.21 -2.36
CA LEU A 48 20.00 1.03 -3.07
C LEU A 48 20.68 1.08 -4.45
N ASN A 49 21.89 0.50 -4.55
CA ASN A 49 22.64 0.43 -5.79
C ASN A 49 22.37 -0.88 -6.54
N THR A 50 22.62 -0.87 -7.84
CA THR A 50 22.63 -2.08 -8.65
C THR A 50 23.81 -2.98 -8.27
N PHE A 51 23.67 -4.27 -8.57
CA PHE A 51 24.74 -5.25 -8.41
C PHE A 51 24.77 -6.24 -9.58
N THR A 52 25.92 -6.81 -9.84
CA THR A 52 26.07 -7.80 -10.91
C THR A 52 25.87 -9.22 -10.36
N THR A 53 25.07 -10.01 -11.05
CA THR A 53 24.84 -11.42 -10.72
C THR A 53 24.61 -12.24 -11.99
N ILE A 54 24.61 -13.57 -11.85
CA ILE A 54 24.31 -14.48 -12.96
C ILE A 54 22.80 -14.70 -13.05
N VAL A 55 22.21 -14.30 -14.19
CA VAL A 55 20.80 -14.54 -14.53
C VAL A 55 20.76 -15.18 -15.91
N ASP A 56 20.13 -16.35 -16.04
CA ASP A 56 20.05 -17.14 -17.27
C ASP A 56 21.45 -17.40 -17.87
N GLU A 57 22.40 -17.85 -17.05
CA GLU A 57 23.78 -18.17 -17.41
C GLU A 57 24.63 -16.98 -17.92
N ALA A 58 24.15 -15.76 -17.80
CA ALA A 58 24.86 -14.54 -18.19
C ALA A 58 25.00 -13.56 -17.03
N GLU A 59 26.11 -12.83 -17.00
CA GLU A 59 26.26 -11.70 -16.08
C GLU A 59 25.27 -10.61 -16.45
N LYS A 60 24.47 -10.20 -15.47
CA LYS A 60 23.54 -9.08 -15.59
C LYS A 60 23.63 -8.15 -14.40
N GLU A 61 23.52 -6.89 -14.66
CA GLU A 61 23.34 -5.88 -13.63
C GLU A 61 21.85 -5.82 -13.24
N VAL A 62 21.53 -6.05 -11.97
CA VAL A 62 20.18 -6.13 -11.45
C VAL A 62 19.99 -5.27 -10.21
N GLY A 63 18.74 -5.14 -9.75
CA GLY A 63 18.37 -4.43 -8.53
C GLY A 63 18.56 -2.93 -8.62
N GLY A 64 18.63 -2.30 -7.46
CA GLY A 64 18.79 -0.87 -7.27
C GLY A 64 17.48 -0.08 -7.26
N PHE A 65 17.39 0.86 -6.33
CA PHE A 65 16.18 1.68 -6.14
C PHE A 65 15.85 2.56 -7.35
N ALA A 66 16.85 2.96 -8.13
CA ALA A 66 16.61 3.73 -9.36
C ALA A 66 15.73 2.96 -10.36
N ARG A 67 15.92 1.64 -10.49
CA ARG A 67 15.08 0.79 -11.36
C ARG A 67 13.68 0.58 -10.78
N ILE A 68 13.59 0.36 -9.46
CA ILE A 68 12.31 0.27 -8.76
C ILE A 68 11.54 1.59 -8.95
N ASN A 69 12.18 2.73 -8.76
CA ASN A 69 11.57 4.05 -8.99
C ASN A 69 11.05 4.19 -10.42
N THR A 70 11.81 3.77 -11.43
CA THR A 70 11.34 3.81 -12.83
C THR A 70 10.03 3.04 -12.99
N LEU A 71 9.94 1.81 -12.45
CA LEU A 71 8.72 1.00 -12.51
C LEU A 71 7.55 1.65 -11.77
N ILE A 72 7.80 2.24 -10.60
CA ILE A 72 6.78 2.98 -9.83
C ILE A 72 6.24 4.14 -10.66
N GLN A 73 7.13 4.97 -11.24
CA GLN A 73 6.72 6.12 -12.04
C GLN A 73 5.95 5.70 -13.30
N GLU A 74 6.36 4.62 -13.96
CA GLU A 74 5.63 4.05 -15.11
C GLU A 74 4.22 3.58 -14.74
N GLN A 75 4.04 2.97 -13.56
CA GLN A 75 2.71 2.56 -13.09
C GLN A 75 1.86 3.76 -12.69
N LYS A 76 2.42 4.71 -11.93
CA LYS A 76 1.72 5.96 -11.57
C LYS A 76 1.36 6.81 -12.80
N ALA A 77 2.12 6.75 -13.88
CA ALA A 77 1.77 7.40 -15.15
C ALA A 77 0.55 6.76 -15.84
N LYS A 78 0.33 5.44 -15.66
CA LYS A 78 -0.84 4.73 -16.18
C LYS A 78 -2.07 4.93 -15.28
N ASN A 79 -1.87 4.86 -13.97
CA ASN A 79 -2.88 5.07 -12.96
C ASN A 79 -2.29 5.89 -11.81
N PRO A 80 -2.62 7.20 -11.70
CA PRO A 80 -2.12 8.06 -10.62
C PRO A 80 -2.51 7.60 -9.21
N ASP A 81 -3.58 6.81 -9.09
CA ASP A 81 -4.06 6.27 -7.82
C ASP A 81 -3.37 4.94 -7.42
N THR A 82 -2.32 4.54 -8.14
CA THR A 82 -1.50 3.37 -7.79
C THR A 82 -0.90 3.54 -6.40
N LEU A 83 -1.18 2.56 -5.52
CA LEU A 83 -0.58 2.49 -4.20
C LEU A 83 0.80 1.84 -4.27
N VAL A 84 1.78 2.42 -3.59
CA VAL A 84 3.12 1.87 -3.44
C VAL A 84 3.32 1.48 -1.98
N ILE A 85 3.47 0.20 -1.73
CA ILE A 85 3.55 -0.39 -0.38
C ILE A 85 4.85 -1.15 -0.25
N ASP A 86 5.53 -0.95 0.87
CA ASP A 86 6.72 -1.71 1.23
C ASP A 86 6.45 -2.58 2.46
N GLY A 87 6.91 -3.83 2.43
CA GLY A 87 6.68 -4.84 3.46
C GLY A 87 7.73 -4.88 4.57
N GLY A 88 8.67 -3.92 4.61
CA GLY A 88 9.74 -3.90 5.61
C GLY A 88 10.96 -4.72 5.19
N ASP A 89 11.89 -4.91 6.14
CA ASP A 89 13.23 -5.44 5.90
C ASP A 89 13.96 -4.64 4.80
N PHE A 90 13.80 -3.33 4.85
CA PHE A 90 14.44 -2.43 3.90
C PHE A 90 15.91 -2.16 4.25
N SER A 91 16.33 -2.46 5.48
CA SER A 91 17.69 -2.24 5.99
C SER A 91 18.54 -3.51 6.01
N MET A 92 19.81 -3.39 6.36
CA MET A 92 20.77 -4.48 6.58
C MET A 92 21.03 -5.37 5.37
N GLY A 93 22.12 -5.17 4.69
CA GLY A 93 22.52 -6.01 3.54
C GLY A 93 23.70 -5.45 2.74
N THR A 94 23.91 -4.14 2.80
CA THR A 94 25.04 -3.46 2.14
C THR A 94 25.69 -2.45 3.08
N LEU A 95 26.79 -1.82 2.65
CA LEU A 95 27.45 -0.78 3.43
C LEU A 95 26.59 0.47 3.68
N ILE A 96 25.49 0.63 2.97
CA ILE A 96 24.51 1.72 3.19
C ILE A 96 23.97 1.64 4.62
N GLN A 97 23.78 0.45 5.18
CA GLN A 97 23.35 0.26 6.57
C GLN A 97 24.20 1.02 7.61
N THR A 98 25.45 1.36 7.30
CA THR A 98 26.32 2.11 8.24
C THR A 98 25.82 3.51 8.54
N VAL A 99 24.94 4.06 7.73
CA VAL A 99 24.28 5.35 7.93
C VAL A 99 22.80 5.22 8.30
N PHE A 100 22.33 4.00 8.63
CA PHE A 100 20.97 3.73 9.04
C PHE A 100 20.50 4.65 10.16
N GLU A 101 21.25 4.71 11.27
CA GLU A 101 20.89 5.52 12.43
C GLU A 101 20.99 7.03 12.19
N THR A 102 21.91 7.47 11.34
CA THR A 102 22.29 8.89 11.25
C THR A 102 21.72 9.61 10.02
N GLN A 103 21.36 8.87 9.00
CA GLN A 103 20.84 9.42 7.75
C GLN A 103 19.48 8.82 7.36
N ALA A 104 19.06 7.71 7.98
CA ALA A 104 17.83 6.99 7.64
C ALA A 104 17.69 6.77 6.11
N ALA A 105 18.81 6.40 5.45
CA ALA A 105 18.90 6.47 4.00
C ALA A 105 17.84 5.65 3.28
N GLU A 106 17.55 4.46 3.79
CA GLU A 106 16.64 3.51 3.18
C GLU A 106 15.18 4.04 3.20
N ILE A 107 14.67 4.44 4.36
CA ILE A 107 13.27 4.91 4.48
C ILE A 107 13.06 6.25 3.76
N ARG A 108 14.06 7.13 3.74
CA ARG A 108 14.04 8.38 2.97
C ARG A 108 14.00 8.10 1.47
N MET A 109 14.76 7.11 1.00
CA MET A 109 14.72 6.70 -0.41
C MET A 109 13.39 6.05 -0.79
N LEU A 110 12.76 5.28 0.09
CA LEU A 110 11.40 4.79 -0.11
C LEU A 110 10.44 5.97 -0.33
N GLY A 111 10.49 6.97 0.53
CA GLY A 111 9.68 8.18 0.40
C GLY A 111 9.97 8.96 -0.89
N TYR A 112 11.24 9.10 -1.29
CA TYR A 112 11.63 9.73 -2.54
C TYR A 112 11.05 9.03 -3.77
N MET A 113 10.96 7.68 -3.76
CA MET A 113 10.34 6.90 -4.82
C MET A 113 8.82 7.02 -4.84
N GLY A 114 8.21 7.61 -3.83
CA GLY A 114 6.77 7.76 -3.70
C GLY A 114 6.10 6.53 -3.09
N CYS A 115 6.79 5.82 -2.19
CA CYS A 115 6.20 4.81 -1.34
C CYS A 115 5.18 5.48 -0.40
N ASP A 116 3.96 4.94 -0.37
CA ASP A 116 2.88 5.48 0.42
C ASP A 116 2.89 4.93 1.84
N VAL A 117 3.22 3.64 1.99
CA VAL A 117 3.18 2.91 3.26
C VAL A 117 4.33 1.93 3.35
N THR A 118 4.98 1.88 4.52
CA THR A 118 5.94 0.84 4.87
C THR A 118 5.65 0.26 6.26
N THR A 119 6.31 -0.83 6.59
CA THR A 119 6.31 -1.43 7.93
C THR A 119 7.74 -1.75 8.35
N LEU A 120 7.92 -2.34 9.53
CA LEU A 120 9.21 -2.82 9.99
C LEU A 120 9.27 -4.35 9.85
N GLY A 121 10.37 -4.85 9.30
CA GLY A 121 10.76 -6.24 9.38
C GLY A 121 11.64 -6.50 10.60
N ASN A 122 12.32 -7.63 10.63
CA ASN A 122 13.20 -7.96 11.76
C ASN A 122 14.54 -7.19 11.72
N HIS A 123 15.03 -6.85 10.55
CA HIS A 123 16.33 -6.18 10.39
C HIS A 123 16.34 -4.72 10.83
N GLU A 124 15.21 -4.03 10.83
CA GLU A 124 15.11 -2.69 11.41
C GLU A 124 15.41 -2.67 12.92
N PHE A 125 15.37 -3.84 13.58
CA PHE A 125 15.69 -3.99 15.01
C PHE A 125 17.15 -4.44 15.25
N ASP A 126 17.99 -4.64 14.26
CA ASP A 126 19.36 -5.13 14.44
C ASP A 126 20.23 -4.15 15.25
N TYR A 127 20.01 -2.85 15.12
CA TYR A 127 20.60 -1.82 15.97
C TYR A 127 19.83 -1.58 17.27
N ARG A 128 18.91 -2.51 17.64
CA ARG A 128 18.06 -2.49 18.83
C ARG A 128 17.18 -1.22 18.90
N SER A 129 16.53 -1.05 20.05
CA SER A 129 15.58 0.05 20.28
C SER A 129 16.19 1.43 20.03
N LYS A 130 17.44 1.63 20.48
CA LYS A 130 18.11 2.91 20.33
C LYS A 130 18.42 3.23 18.86
N GLY A 131 18.91 2.25 18.10
CA GLY A 131 19.25 2.47 16.70
C GLY A 131 17.99 2.69 15.85
N LEU A 132 16.91 1.94 16.11
CA LEU A 132 15.64 2.19 15.44
C LEU A 132 15.09 3.59 15.78
N ALA A 133 15.11 4.01 17.05
CA ALA A 133 14.68 5.34 17.44
C ALA A 133 15.54 6.44 16.77
N ASN A 134 16.85 6.27 16.71
CA ASN A 134 17.75 7.20 16.02
C ASN A 134 17.41 7.32 14.53
N MET A 135 17.15 6.19 13.85
CA MET A 135 16.76 6.17 12.45
C MET A 135 15.44 6.93 12.24
N LEU A 136 14.42 6.65 13.05
CA LEU A 136 13.12 7.32 12.92
C LEU A 136 13.24 8.84 13.15
N ASN A 137 14.00 9.26 14.16
CA ASN A 137 14.26 10.68 14.43
C ASN A 137 15.04 11.34 13.29
N SER A 138 16.09 10.67 12.78
CA SER A 138 16.86 11.17 11.63
C SER A 138 16.02 11.31 10.36
N ALA A 139 15.10 10.36 10.14
CA ALA A 139 14.13 10.46 9.05
C ALA A 139 13.20 11.66 9.27
N ALA A 140 12.64 11.78 10.47
CA ALA A 140 11.74 12.85 10.85
C ALA A 140 12.36 14.24 10.67
N GLU A 141 13.60 14.42 11.09
CA GLU A 141 14.35 15.67 10.99
C GLU A 141 14.82 16.01 9.57
N SER A 142 14.77 15.05 8.64
CA SER A 142 15.29 15.23 7.28
C SER A 142 14.55 16.28 6.46
N GLY A 143 13.25 16.45 6.72
CA GLY A 143 12.36 17.27 5.91
C GLY A 143 11.97 16.65 4.58
N ASP A 144 12.36 15.40 4.33
CA ASP A 144 12.00 14.66 3.11
C ASP A 144 10.54 14.17 3.18
N ASN A 145 9.98 13.81 2.02
CA ASN A 145 8.74 13.06 1.97
C ASN A 145 9.01 11.63 2.46
N LEU A 146 8.23 11.16 3.43
CA LEU A 146 8.40 9.86 4.06
C LEU A 146 7.15 9.00 3.87
N PRO A 147 7.27 7.66 3.74
CA PRO A 147 6.11 6.78 3.73
C PRO A 147 5.44 6.75 5.10
N ALA A 148 4.13 6.49 5.14
CA ALA A 148 3.46 6.18 6.40
C ALA A 148 4.05 4.89 6.99
N LEU A 149 4.46 4.92 8.27
CA LEU A 149 4.96 3.75 8.97
C LEU A 149 3.81 3.09 9.74
N VAL A 150 3.49 1.83 9.40
CA VAL A 150 2.38 1.08 9.99
C VAL A 150 2.91 -0.15 10.71
N VAL A 151 2.69 -0.21 12.03
CA VAL A 151 3.07 -1.35 12.88
C VAL A 151 1.83 -1.76 13.66
N CYS A 152 0.94 -2.52 13.01
CA CYS A 152 -0.38 -2.86 13.57
C CYS A 152 -0.37 -4.03 14.56
N ASN A 153 0.74 -4.73 14.71
CA ASN A 153 0.93 -5.85 15.61
C ASN A 153 1.47 -5.46 17.01
N VAL A 154 1.70 -4.17 17.25
CA VAL A 154 2.11 -3.65 18.55
C VAL A 154 0.90 -3.06 19.27
N ASP A 155 0.59 -3.60 20.43
CA ASP A 155 -0.45 -3.10 21.33
C ASP A 155 0.17 -2.12 22.34
N TRP A 156 0.34 -0.88 21.90
CA TRP A 156 0.93 0.18 22.72
C TRP A 156 0.14 0.43 24.00
N GLU A 157 -1.19 0.37 23.96
CA GLU A 157 -2.05 0.62 25.13
C GLU A 157 -1.80 -0.40 26.22
N SER A 158 -1.75 -1.68 25.87
CA SER A 158 -1.44 -2.75 26.85
C SER A 158 0.00 -2.66 27.35
N MET A 159 0.96 -2.28 26.50
CA MET A 159 2.35 -2.13 26.90
C MET A 159 2.55 -0.93 27.85
N GLU A 160 1.93 0.20 27.56
CA GLU A 160 1.95 1.40 28.42
C GLU A 160 1.33 1.11 29.78
N ALA A 161 0.21 0.39 29.82
CA ALA A 161 -0.44 -0.02 31.09
C ALA A 161 0.43 -0.95 31.91
N ALA A 162 1.26 -1.78 31.28
CA ALA A 162 2.21 -2.67 31.96
C ALA A 162 3.52 -1.97 32.38
N GLY A 163 3.76 -0.76 31.90
CA GLY A 163 4.99 0.01 32.07
C GLY A 163 6.04 -0.31 31.02
N LEU A 164 6.36 0.68 30.20
CA LEU A 164 7.36 0.55 29.15
C LEU A 164 8.77 0.46 29.74
N SER A 165 9.60 -0.42 29.19
CA SER A 165 11.04 -0.36 29.42
C SER A 165 11.63 0.87 28.75
N GLU A 166 12.84 1.29 29.14
CA GLU A 166 13.55 2.43 28.53
C GLU A 166 13.63 2.30 26.99
N GLY A 167 13.96 1.12 26.49
CA GLY A 167 14.04 0.88 25.05
C GLY A 167 12.69 0.96 24.34
N GLN A 168 11.62 0.50 24.98
CA GLN A 168 10.27 0.61 24.43
C GLN A 168 9.79 2.06 24.42
N GLN A 169 10.13 2.83 25.46
CA GLN A 169 9.81 4.26 25.52
C GLN A 169 10.52 5.02 24.40
N LEU A 170 11.82 4.76 24.16
CA LEU A 170 12.56 5.39 23.07
C LEU A 170 11.91 5.15 21.70
N ILE A 171 11.48 3.91 21.43
CA ILE A 171 10.79 3.60 20.16
C ILE A 171 9.44 4.30 20.12
N ARG A 172 8.68 4.29 21.20
CA ARG A 172 7.35 4.92 21.28
C ARG A 172 7.44 6.41 20.97
N ASP A 173 8.37 7.11 21.61
CA ASP A 173 8.58 8.54 21.43
C ASP A 173 8.99 8.86 19.97
N ALA A 174 9.88 8.06 19.39
CA ALA A 174 10.31 8.21 17.99
C ALA A 174 9.18 7.93 17.00
N PHE A 175 8.31 6.97 17.27
CA PHE A 175 7.11 6.72 16.46
C PHE A 175 6.14 7.90 16.52
N ASP A 176 5.94 8.51 17.66
CA ASP A 176 5.05 9.66 17.81
C ASP A 176 5.59 10.87 17.05
N GLU A 177 6.89 11.13 17.09
CA GLU A 177 7.53 12.20 16.34
C GLU A 177 7.42 11.96 14.82
N TYR A 178 7.74 10.75 14.36
CA TYR A 178 7.60 10.37 12.96
C TYR A 178 6.15 10.51 12.47
N ALA A 179 5.19 10.05 13.27
CA ALA A 179 3.77 10.13 12.95
C ALA A 179 3.25 11.57 12.92
N HIS A 180 3.78 12.45 13.76
CA HIS A 180 3.39 13.87 13.80
C HIS A 180 3.72 14.55 12.46
N LEU A 181 4.87 14.30 11.89
CA LEU A 181 5.31 14.87 10.62
C LEU A 181 4.47 14.41 9.44
N ILE A 182 4.09 13.13 9.42
CA ILE A 182 3.23 12.60 8.35
C ILE A 182 1.83 13.22 8.42
N ARG A 183 1.32 13.56 9.60
CA ARG A 183 0.00 14.21 9.77
C ARG A 183 -0.03 15.66 9.27
N THR A 184 1.09 16.34 9.30
CA THR A 184 1.20 17.73 8.79
C THR A 184 1.45 17.78 7.27
N GLY A 185 1.88 16.68 6.68
CA GLY A 185 1.94 16.48 5.22
C GLY A 185 0.64 15.87 4.68
N SER A 186 0.43 15.94 3.37
CA SER A 186 -0.83 15.55 2.70
C SER A 186 -1.17 14.04 2.70
N VAL A 187 -0.60 13.24 3.59
CA VAL A 187 -0.88 11.82 3.69
C VAL A 187 -1.91 11.57 4.78
N THR A 188 -3.10 11.13 4.38
CA THR A 188 -4.14 10.68 5.31
C THR A 188 -3.73 9.34 5.90
N MET A 189 -3.24 9.33 7.14
CA MET A 189 -2.99 8.08 7.87
C MET A 189 -4.32 7.37 8.13
N LEU A 190 -4.48 6.19 7.54
CA LEU A 190 -5.54 5.27 7.91
C LEU A 190 -5.18 4.62 9.25
N TYR A 191 -5.60 5.25 10.36
CA TYR A 191 -5.64 4.57 11.64
C TYR A 191 -6.74 3.51 11.62
N TRP A 192 -6.38 2.24 11.69
CA TRP A 192 -7.32 1.22 12.10
C TRP A 192 -7.54 1.35 13.61
N LYS A 193 -8.49 2.19 14.01
CA LYS A 193 -8.97 2.21 15.38
C LYS A 193 -9.90 1.00 15.54
N LYS A 194 -9.47 0.01 16.30
CA LYS A 194 -10.33 -1.10 16.74
C LYS A 194 -11.51 -0.50 17.52
N GLY A 195 -12.70 -0.50 16.91
CA GLY A 195 -13.92 -0.03 17.57
C GLY A 195 -14.66 1.06 16.79
N ILE A 196 -15.15 0.76 15.59
CA ILE A 196 -16.36 1.40 15.10
C ILE A 196 -17.46 0.35 15.25
N GLN A 197 -18.13 0.35 16.39
CA GLN A 197 -19.49 -0.11 16.49
C GLN A 197 -20.37 1.07 16.08
N THR A 198 -21.03 0.96 14.95
CA THR A 198 -22.21 1.76 14.63
C THR A 198 -23.45 0.95 14.93
#